data_9e16b0bb34e08d27386c5214fbe94d93
#
_entry.id   9e16b0bb34e08d27386c5214fbe94d93
#
_cell.length_a   1.000
_cell.length_b   1.000
_cell.length_c   1.000
_cell.angle_alpha   90.00
_cell.angle_beta   90.00
_cell.angle_gamma   90.00
#
_symmetry.space_group_name_H-M   'P 1'
#
loop_
_entity.id
_entity.type
_entity.pdbx_description
1 polymer ?
#
loop_
_entity_poly.entity_id
_entity_poly.type
_entity_poly.pdbx_seq_one_letter_code
_entity_poly.pdbx_strand_id
1 'polypeptide(L)'
;MMPPPATQDDASASHDGSPTRDGHASPDGRVTREVILATALELIDRDGADALSMRKLARALDRDPMILYRHAPSKAALLDGVTETVLAQLQVNPADPDWAAQLRAVARGYRALALAHPNIVPLLVTRPLATPLALRPPGTLRPLEDILALLTSAGFSPPDALHIYRALFGFLHGHVLNELQELVDNPDETDDLLRLGLHRLPVREFPLLRSLAPVLAAYNGAAELERGLDILLAGLMTTLTLPDRAPGPAPPAPARPSEQSAHAAAQGASPR
;
A
#
# COMPACT_ATOMS: atom_id res chain seq x y z
N MET A 1 54.73 53.68 38.68
CA MET A 1 55.09 54.16 37.33
C MET A 1 54.03 53.64 36.36
N MET A 2 53.18 54.51 36.06
CA MET A 2 52.03 54.40 35.08
C MET A 2 52.60 54.20 33.68
N PRO A 3 51.82 53.90 32.65
CA PRO A 3 50.39 54.21 32.48
C PRO A 3 49.56 53.09 31.81
N PRO A 4 48.26 53.50 31.65
CA PRO A 4 47.18 52.70 31.09
C PRO A 4 47.02 53.04 29.59
N PRO A 5 45.86 53.00 29.00
CA PRO A 5 44.76 52.06 28.81
C PRO A 5 44.54 51.75 27.31
N ALA A 6 43.59 50.90 26.98
CA ALA A 6 42.74 51.14 25.82
C ALA A 6 41.50 50.25 25.88
N THR A 7 40.41 50.88 26.00
CA THR A 7 39.06 50.61 25.56
C THR A 7 38.97 50.20 24.10
N GLN A 8 37.98 49.34 23.80
CA GLN A 8 36.99 49.42 22.71
C GLN A 8 36.32 48.08 22.66
N ASP A 9 35.05 48.06 23.03
CA ASP A 9 33.87 48.29 22.22
C ASP A 9 33.60 47.15 21.23
N ASP A 10 32.46 46.59 21.53
CA ASP A 10 31.33 46.43 20.62
C ASP A 10 31.25 45.17 19.80
N ALA A 11 30.14 44.60 19.96
CA ALA A 11 29.19 44.08 18.98
C ALA A 11 28.62 42.75 19.38
N SER A 12 27.57 42.82 20.14
CA SER A 12 26.47 41.86 20.12
C SER A 12 26.01 41.59 18.68
N ALA A 13 26.14 40.36 18.25
CA ALA A 13 25.39 39.86 17.09
C ALA A 13 24.57 38.68 17.56
N SER A 14 23.34 38.96 17.90
CA SER A 14 22.26 38.01 18.05
C SER A 14 22.05 37.32 16.72
N HIS A 15 22.42 36.06 16.60
CA HIS A 15 22.06 35.21 15.46
C HIS A 15 20.75 34.50 15.83
N ASP A 16 19.65 35.16 15.44
CA ASP A 16 18.30 34.59 15.41
C ASP A 16 18.25 33.59 14.25
N GLY A 17 18.49 32.33 14.56
CA GLY A 17 18.41 31.20 13.65
C GLY A 17 16.98 30.71 13.57
N SER A 18 16.11 31.41 12.85
CA SER A 18 14.83 30.86 12.42
C SER A 18 15.08 29.66 11.49
N PRO A 19 14.41 28.51 11.73
CA PRO A 19 14.50 27.39 10.81
C PRO A 19 13.79 27.77 9.50
N THR A 20 14.56 27.84 8.43
CA THR A 20 14.06 27.95 7.06
C THR A 20 13.11 26.79 6.78
N ARG A 21 11.85 27.11 6.63
CA ARG A 21 10.85 26.23 6.01
C ARG A 21 11.25 26.07 4.54
N ASP A 22 11.82 24.93 4.21
CA ASP A 22 11.97 24.50 2.82
C ASP A 22 10.57 24.18 2.27
N GLY A 23 9.88 25.21 1.80
CA GLY A 23 8.66 25.08 1.03
C GLY A 23 9.01 24.52 -0.35
N HIS A 24 8.39 23.39 -0.72
CA HIS A 24 8.38 22.87 -2.09
C HIS A 24 7.62 23.83 -3.02
N ALA A 25 8.25 24.96 -3.34
CA ALA A 25 7.77 25.88 -4.38
C ALA A 25 8.37 25.43 -5.70
N SER A 26 7.52 25.04 -6.64
CA SER A 26 7.90 24.87 -8.05
C SER A 26 8.53 26.18 -8.58
N PRO A 27 9.54 26.13 -9.46
CA PRO A 27 10.27 27.31 -9.93
C PRO A 27 9.42 28.37 -10.64
N ASP A 28 8.16 28.08 -10.98
CA ASP A 28 7.26 28.98 -11.74
C ASP A 28 6.15 29.62 -10.90
N GLY A 29 6.12 29.45 -9.57
CA GLY A 29 5.07 30.01 -8.72
C GLY A 29 3.65 29.46 -9.01
N ARG A 30 3.51 28.50 -9.91
CA ARG A 30 2.24 27.84 -10.23
C ARG A 30 2.00 26.70 -9.25
N VAL A 31 0.84 26.74 -8.61
CA VAL A 31 0.39 25.61 -7.76
C VAL A 31 -0.02 24.46 -8.69
N THR A 32 0.69 23.33 -8.59
CA THR A 32 0.36 22.11 -9.34
C THR A 32 -0.63 21.23 -8.57
N ARG A 33 -1.25 20.25 -9.25
CA ARG A 33 -2.15 19.28 -8.60
C ARG A 33 -1.41 18.49 -7.51
N GLU A 34 -0.17 18.12 -7.76
CA GLU A 34 0.67 17.36 -6.85
C GLU A 34 0.92 18.13 -5.54
N VAL A 35 1.25 19.42 -5.62
CA VAL A 35 1.44 20.28 -4.45
C VAL A 35 0.14 20.41 -3.65
N ILE A 36 -0.99 20.56 -4.33
CA ILE A 36 -2.30 20.63 -3.68
C ILE A 36 -2.60 19.34 -2.92
N LEU A 37 -2.37 18.17 -3.54
CA LEU A 37 -2.65 16.88 -2.93
C LEU A 37 -1.69 16.56 -1.78
N ALA A 38 -0.40 16.88 -1.92
CA ALA A 38 0.58 16.73 -0.86
C ALA A 38 0.23 17.58 0.37
N THR A 39 -0.07 18.90 0.17
CA THR A 39 -0.49 19.77 1.27
C THR A 39 -1.82 19.31 1.89
N ALA A 40 -2.75 18.77 1.09
CA ALA A 40 -3.99 18.22 1.62
C ALA A 40 -3.73 16.99 2.49
N LEU A 41 -2.81 16.08 2.08
CA LEU A 41 -2.41 14.92 2.87
C LEU A 41 -1.77 15.36 4.20
N GLU A 42 -0.84 16.33 4.20
CA GLU A 42 -0.24 16.89 5.42
C GLU A 42 -1.30 17.46 6.38
N LEU A 43 -2.32 18.14 5.84
CA LEU A 43 -3.43 18.66 6.64
C LEU A 43 -4.30 17.54 7.23
N ILE A 44 -4.51 16.45 6.48
CA ILE A 44 -5.24 15.28 6.96
C ILE A 44 -4.46 14.57 8.06
N ASP A 45 -3.16 14.37 7.86
CA ASP A 45 -2.30 13.70 8.84
C ASP A 45 -2.26 14.46 10.18
N ARG A 46 -2.28 15.79 10.11
CA ARG A 46 -2.25 16.62 11.31
C ARG A 46 -3.61 16.73 12.01
N ASP A 47 -4.68 16.94 11.26
CA ASP A 47 -5.97 17.42 11.79
C ASP A 47 -7.15 16.49 11.50
N GLY A 48 -6.91 15.41 10.77
CA GLY A 48 -7.94 14.48 10.30
C GLY A 48 -8.67 14.96 9.03
N ALA A 49 -9.26 13.99 8.30
CA ALA A 49 -9.95 14.26 7.03
C ALA A 49 -11.20 15.17 7.18
N ASP A 50 -11.89 15.07 8.30
CA ASP A 50 -13.10 15.88 8.56
C ASP A 50 -12.77 17.35 8.71
N ALA A 51 -11.63 17.66 9.32
CA ALA A 51 -11.15 19.02 9.52
C ALA A 51 -10.64 19.70 8.23
N LEU A 52 -10.44 18.94 7.14
CA LEU A 52 -10.02 19.48 5.85
C LEU A 52 -11.16 20.26 5.19
N SER A 53 -10.86 21.47 4.72
CA SER A 53 -11.75 22.27 3.88
C SER A 53 -10.97 22.98 2.78
N MET A 54 -11.64 23.29 1.65
CA MET A 54 -11.02 24.05 0.54
C MET A 54 -10.43 25.39 1.01
N ARG A 55 -11.08 26.06 1.94
CA ARG A 55 -10.57 27.33 2.53
C ARG A 55 -9.33 27.13 3.39
N LYS A 56 -9.27 26.04 4.18
CA LYS A 56 -8.10 25.70 5.01
C LYS A 56 -6.90 25.36 4.14
N LEU A 57 -7.12 24.54 3.09
CA LEU A 57 -6.11 24.20 2.12
C LEU A 57 -5.58 25.40 1.35
N ALA A 58 -6.48 26.29 0.88
CA ALA A 58 -6.11 27.54 0.20
C ALA A 58 -5.24 28.43 1.08
N ARG A 59 -5.59 28.56 2.38
CA ARG A 59 -4.79 29.31 3.36
C ARG A 59 -3.41 28.68 3.56
N ALA A 60 -3.32 27.36 3.65
CA ALA A 60 -2.04 26.66 3.82
C ALA A 60 -1.11 26.84 2.61
N LEU A 61 -1.69 26.98 1.41
CA LEU A 61 -0.97 27.20 0.15
C LEU A 61 -0.72 28.71 -0.14
N ASP A 62 -1.24 29.60 0.68
CA ASP A 62 -1.26 31.05 0.43
C ASP A 62 -1.82 31.38 -0.97
N ARG A 63 -3.00 30.84 -1.26
CA ARG A 63 -3.69 30.99 -2.56
C ARG A 63 -5.17 31.25 -2.40
N ASP A 64 -5.77 31.81 -3.46
CA ASP A 64 -7.22 31.94 -3.56
C ASP A 64 -7.89 30.57 -3.68
N PRO A 65 -8.97 30.28 -2.93
CA PRO A 65 -9.73 29.03 -3.04
C PRO A 65 -10.21 28.71 -4.47
N MET A 66 -10.46 29.71 -5.30
CA MET A 66 -10.89 29.52 -6.71
C MET A 66 -9.82 28.82 -7.56
N ILE A 67 -8.53 28.95 -7.19
CA ILE A 67 -7.44 28.24 -7.86
C ILE A 67 -7.56 26.73 -7.63
N LEU A 68 -7.93 26.33 -6.40
CA LEU A 68 -8.05 24.93 -6.02
C LEU A 68 -9.19 24.23 -6.76
N TYR A 69 -10.32 24.94 -6.99
CA TYR A 69 -11.48 24.38 -7.70
C TYR A 69 -11.19 24.01 -9.15
N ARG A 70 -10.13 24.56 -9.75
CA ARG A 70 -9.65 24.14 -11.09
C ARG A 70 -8.96 22.78 -11.07
N HIS A 71 -8.37 22.39 -9.94
CA HIS A 71 -7.64 21.12 -9.76
C HIS A 71 -8.49 20.04 -9.08
N ALA A 72 -9.40 20.46 -8.20
CA ALA A 72 -10.33 19.59 -7.49
C ALA A 72 -11.68 20.31 -7.34
N PRO A 73 -12.70 19.94 -8.14
CA PRO A 73 -13.98 20.66 -8.20
C PRO A 73 -14.80 20.57 -6.89
N SER A 74 -14.42 19.68 -5.98
CA SER A 74 -15.07 19.51 -4.68
C SER A 74 -14.11 18.94 -3.64
N LYS A 75 -14.47 19.02 -2.34
CA LYS A 75 -13.76 18.31 -1.27
C LYS A 75 -13.72 16.79 -1.55
N ALA A 76 -14.80 16.21 -2.11
CA ALA A 76 -14.84 14.80 -2.46
C ALA A 76 -13.78 14.45 -3.50
N ALA A 77 -13.68 15.22 -4.60
CA ALA A 77 -12.66 15.03 -5.62
C ALA A 77 -11.23 15.24 -5.10
N LEU A 78 -11.05 16.16 -4.15
CA LEU A 78 -9.77 16.36 -3.47
C LEU A 78 -9.38 15.13 -2.65
N LEU A 79 -10.30 14.59 -1.84
CA LEU A 79 -10.07 13.39 -1.04
C LEU A 79 -9.82 12.15 -1.92
N ASP A 80 -10.49 12.03 -3.06
CA ASP A 80 -10.24 10.97 -4.05
C ASP A 80 -8.81 11.09 -4.60
N GLY A 81 -8.36 12.30 -4.93
CA GLY A 81 -7.00 12.55 -5.39
C GLY A 81 -5.93 12.26 -4.33
N VAL A 82 -6.18 12.59 -3.07
CA VAL A 82 -5.26 12.25 -1.96
C VAL A 82 -5.20 10.73 -1.79
N THR A 83 -6.34 10.04 -1.79
CA THR A 83 -6.40 8.57 -1.73
C THR A 83 -5.62 7.92 -2.90
N GLU A 84 -5.79 8.46 -4.11
CA GLU A 84 -5.05 8.05 -5.31
C GLU A 84 -3.54 8.20 -5.12
N THR A 85 -3.09 9.36 -4.60
CA THR A 85 -1.66 9.64 -4.37
C THR A 85 -1.04 8.66 -3.35
N VAL A 86 -1.77 8.30 -2.30
CA VAL A 86 -1.31 7.34 -1.31
C VAL A 86 -1.25 5.93 -1.91
N LEU A 87 -2.30 5.48 -2.58
CA LEU A 87 -2.35 4.15 -3.20
C LEU A 87 -1.34 3.97 -4.35
N ALA A 88 -1.00 5.04 -5.07
CA ALA A 88 0.02 5.01 -6.13
C ALA A 88 1.43 4.68 -5.62
N GLN A 89 1.66 4.74 -4.31
CA GLN A 89 2.93 4.34 -3.70
C GLN A 89 3.07 2.81 -3.56
N LEU A 90 1.97 2.07 -3.70
CA LEU A 90 2.02 0.60 -3.73
C LEU A 90 2.63 0.15 -5.05
N GLN A 91 3.80 -0.49 -4.96
CA GLN A 91 4.49 -1.02 -6.12
C GLN A 91 4.10 -2.48 -6.32
N VAL A 92 3.64 -2.81 -7.52
CA VAL A 92 3.35 -4.17 -7.96
C VAL A 92 4.10 -4.42 -9.26
N ASN A 93 4.84 -5.53 -9.34
CA ASN A 93 5.42 -5.98 -10.61
C ASN A 93 4.54 -7.10 -11.20
N PRO A 94 3.69 -6.83 -12.21
CA PRO A 94 2.78 -7.82 -12.78
C PRO A 94 3.49 -8.98 -13.48
N ALA A 95 4.78 -8.82 -13.81
CA ALA A 95 5.59 -9.83 -14.50
C ALA A 95 6.43 -10.70 -13.56
N ASP A 96 6.34 -10.49 -12.24
CA ASP A 96 7.10 -11.27 -11.28
C ASP A 96 6.57 -12.72 -11.21
N PRO A 97 7.44 -13.73 -11.37
CA PRO A 97 7.02 -15.13 -11.27
C PRO A 97 6.62 -15.53 -9.84
N ASP A 98 7.10 -14.83 -8.81
CA ASP A 98 6.74 -15.08 -7.41
C ASP A 98 5.59 -14.14 -6.96
N TRP A 99 4.39 -14.48 -7.45
CA TRP A 99 3.19 -13.73 -7.11
C TRP A 99 2.94 -13.68 -5.59
N ALA A 100 3.31 -14.74 -4.84
CA ALA A 100 3.09 -14.78 -3.39
C ALA A 100 4.01 -13.80 -2.66
N ALA A 101 5.29 -13.71 -3.07
CA ALA A 101 6.21 -12.70 -2.55
C ALA A 101 5.75 -11.28 -2.89
N GLN A 102 5.21 -11.06 -4.10
CA GLN A 102 4.64 -9.76 -4.50
C GLN A 102 3.42 -9.39 -3.64
N LEU A 103 2.50 -10.30 -3.37
CA LEU A 103 1.35 -10.03 -2.49
C LEU A 103 1.81 -9.69 -1.06
N ARG A 104 2.86 -10.36 -0.54
CA ARG A 104 3.47 -10.01 0.75
C ARG A 104 4.08 -8.61 0.73
N ALA A 105 4.79 -8.25 -0.34
CA ALA A 105 5.36 -6.91 -0.51
C ALA A 105 4.27 -5.83 -0.53
N VAL A 106 3.18 -6.05 -1.26
CA VAL A 106 2.00 -5.17 -1.28
C VAL A 106 1.40 -5.02 0.12
N ALA A 107 1.25 -6.13 0.85
CA ALA A 107 0.69 -6.11 2.20
C ALA A 107 1.56 -5.30 3.17
N ARG A 108 2.88 -5.50 3.15
CA ARG A 108 3.83 -4.71 3.95
C ARG A 108 3.81 -3.23 3.57
N GLY A 109 3.77 -2.93 2.26
CA GLY A 109 3.65 -1.57 1.75
C GLY A 109 2.37 -0.90 2.20
N TYR A 110 1.23 -1.58 2.10
CA TYR A 110 -0.06 -1.07 2.56
C TYR A 110 -0.05 -0.77 4.07
N ARG A 111 0.48 -1.69 4.90
CA ARG A 111 0.64 -1.46 6.33
C ARG A 111 1.56 -0.26 6.61
N ALA A 112 2.70 -0.15 5.92
CA ALA A 112 3.62 0.96 6.11
C ALA A 112 2.96 2.32 5.79
N LEU A 113 2.18 2.39 4.70
CA LEU A 113 1.40 3.58 4.34
C LEU A 113 0.32 3.90 5.38
N ALA A 114 -0.37 2.89 5.89
CA ALA A 114 -1.40 3.06 6.92
C ALA A 114 -0.82 3.62 8.23
N LEU A 115 0.36 3.14 8.64
CA LEU A 115 1.04 3.64 9.84
C LEU A 115 1.68 5.01 9.65
N ALA A 116 2.14 5.32 8.44
CA ALA A 116 2.66 6.67 8.11
C ALA A 116 1.53 7.72 8.05
N HIS A 117 0.34 7.31 7.64
CA HIS A 117 -0.82 8.18 7.41
C HIS A 117 -2.08 7.65 8.10
N PRO A 118 -2.13 7.53 9.44
CA PRO A 118 -3.24 6.89 10.14
C PRO A 118 -4.59 7.57 9.86
N ASN A 119 -4.61 8.87 9.72
CA ASN A 119 -5.83 9.65 9.45
C ASN A 119 -6.39 9.48 8.03
N ILE A 120 -5.64 8.88 7.09
CA ILE A 120 -6.13 8.58 5.74
C ILE A 120 -6.77 7.18 5.66
N VAL A 121 -6.48 6.28 6.60
CA VAL A 121 -6.95 4.88 6.56
C VAL A 121 -8.46 4.75 6.42
N PRO A 122 -9.30 5.51 7.15
CA PRO A 122 -10.74 5.48 6.93
C PRO A 122 -11.14 5.79 5.49
N LEU A 123 -10.41 6.70 4.82
CA LEU A 123 -10.66 7.03 3.41
C LEU A 123 -10.21 5.90 2.47
N LEU A 124 -9.06 5.26 2.73
CA LEU A 124 -8.58 4.11 1.94
C LEU A 124 -9.59 2.96 1.95
N VAL A 125 -10.25 2.74 3.10
CA VAL A 125 -11.23 1.66 3.27
C VAL A 125 -12.59 2.03 2.67
N THR A 126 -13.09 3.24 2.92
CA THR A 126 -14.49 3.58 2.65
C THR A 126 -14.72 4.26 1.30
N ARG A 127 -13.78 5.09 0.82
CA ARG A 127 -13.98 5.84 -0.42
C ARG A 127 -14.08 4.97 -1.68
N PRO A 128 -13.29 3.88 -1.84
CA PRO A 128 -13.49 2.98 -2.97
C PRO A 128 -14.91 2.39 -3.04
N LEU A 129 -15.58 2.24 -1.88
CA LEU A 129 -16.95 1.70 -1.80
C LEU A 129 -18.01 2.75 -2.16
N ALA A 130 -17.72 4.03 -1.92
CA ALA A 130 -18.67 5.12 -2.13
C ALA A 130 -18.82 5.54 -3.61
N THR A 131 -17.85 5.16 -4.46
CA THR A 131 -17.83 5.55 -5.88
C THR A 131 -17.93 4.30 -6.77
N PRO A 132 -18.87 4.23 -7.74
CA PRO A 132 -18.93 3.14 -8.69
C PRO A 132 -17.59 2.93 -9.40
N LEU A 133 -17.21 1.67 -9.67
CA LEU A 133 -15.89 1.32 -10.18
C LEU A 133 -15.47 2.13 -11.41
N ALA A 134 -16.37 2.26 -12.38
CA ALA A 134 -16.11 2.97 -13.63
C ALA A 134 -15.94 4.50 -13.47
N LEU A 135 -16.31 5.05 -12.32
CA LEU A 135 -16.19 6.49 -12.01
C LEU A 135 -15.01 6.81 -11.09
N ARG A 136 -14.25 5.81 -10.68
CA ARG A 136 -13.06 6.01 -9.84
C ARG A 136 -11.91 6.59 -10.66
N PRO A 137 -11.06 7.43 -10.06
CA PRO A 137 -9.84 7.89 -10.71
C PRO A 137 -8.96 6.70 -11.15
N PRO A 138 -8.33 6.75 -12.35
CA PRO A 138 -7.48 5.65 -12.85
C PRO A 138 -6.38 5.24 -11.87
N GLY A 139 -5.78 6.17 -11.13
CA GLY A 139 -4.72 5.88 -10.17
C GLY A 139 -5.19 5.04 -8.97
N THR A 140 -6.47 5.14 -8.57
CA THR A 140 -7.03 4.28 -7.52
C THR A 140 -7.32 2.86 -8.02
N LEU A 141 -7.45 2.68 -9.34
CA LEU A 141 -7.69 1.38 -9.97
C LEU A 141 -6.38 0.66 -10.33
N ARG A 142 -5.27 1.39 -10.47
CA ARG A 142 -3.99 0.82 -10.90
C ARG A 142 -3.52 -0.35 -10.01
N PRO A 143 -3.51 -0.25 -8.67
CA PRO A 143 -3.10 -1.37 -7.82
C PRO A 143 -3.99 -2.61 -7.99
N LEU A 144 -5.30 -2.42 -8.23
CA LEU A 144 -6.22 -3.53 -8.52
C LEU A 144 -5.83 -4.20 -9.84
N GLU A 145 -5.68 -3.43 -10.92
CA GLU A 145 -5.33 -3.94 -12.25
C GLU A 145 -3.98 -4.68 -12.23
N ASP A 146 -2.96 -4.10 -11.60
CA ASP A 146 -1.63 -4.69 -11.54
C ASP A 146 -1.61 -6.01 -10.73
N ILE A 147 -2.40 -6.12 -9.65
CA ILE A 147 -2.56 -7.36 -8.89
C ILE A 147 -3.33 -8.40 -9.69
N LEU A 148 -4.39 -8.01 -10.40
CA LEU A 148 -5.12 -8.93 -11.28
C LEU A 148 -4.22 -9.44 -12.41
N ALA A 149 -3.40 -8.58 -13.01
CA ALA A 149 -2.45 -8.96 -14.05
C ALA A 149 -1.37 -9.90 -13.50
N LEU A 150 -0.82 -9.64 -12.31
CA LEU A 150 0.12 -10.53 -11.62
C LEU A 150 -0.46 -11.94 -11.43
N LEU A 151 -1.66 -12.02 -10.88
CA LEU A 151 -2.31 -13.30 -10.57
C LEU A 151 -2.72 -14.07 -11.84
N THR A 152 -3.24 -13.39 -12.85
CA THR A 152 -3.58 -14.02 -14.12
C THR A 152 -2.33 -14.50 -14.88
N SER A 153 -1.22 -13.76 -14.79
CA SER A 153 0.08 -14.19 -15.32
C SER A 153 0.63 -15.42 -14.60
N ALA A 154 0.32 -15.57 -13.31
CA ALA A 154 0.65 -16.76 -12.51
C ALA A 154 -0.24 -17.98 -12.83
N GLY A 155 -1.30 -17.82 -13.65
CA GLY A 155 -2.18 -18.89 -14.10
C GLY A 155 -3.53 -18.97 -13.39
N PHE A 156 -3.85 -18.05 -12.49
CA PHE A 156 -5.20 -17.98 -11.89
C PHE A 156 -6.22 -17.51 -12.92
N SER A 157 -7.45 -18.02 -12.83
CA SER A 157 -8.55 -17.50 -13.62
C SER A 157 -8.88 -16.05 -13.20
N PRO A 158 -9.38 -15.18 -14.10
CA PRO A 158 -9.76 -13.82 -13.72
C PRO A 158 -10.75 -13.74 -12.55
N PRO A 159 -11.77 -14.62 -12.42
CA PRO A 159 -12.61 -14.66 -11.23
C PRO A 159 -11.85 -15.00 -9.96
N ASP A 160 -10.91 -15.97 -9.99
CA ASP A 160 -10.10 -16.35 -8.84
C ASP A 160 -9.13 -15.23 -8.45
N ALA A 161 -8.49 -14.59 -9.43
CA ALA A 161 -7.64 -13.42 -9.20
C ALA A 161 -8.40 -12.31 -8.46
N LEU A 162 -9.63 -12.02 -8.87
CA LEU A 162 -10.48 -11.05 -8.17
C LEU A 162 -10.86 -11.52 -6.76
N HIS A 163 -11.06 -12.83 -6.57
CA HIS A 163 -11.35 -13.42 -5.26
C HIS A 163 -10.15 -13.27 -4.30
N ILE A 164 -8.95 -13.58 -4.79
CA ILE A 164 -7.69 -13.39 -4.06
C ILE A 164 -7.51 -11.92 -3.67
N TYR A 165 -7.69 -10.99 -4.61
CA TYR A 165 -7.62 -9.56 -4.33
C TYR A 165 -8.57 -9.14 -3.20
N ARG A 166 -9.83 -9.56 -3.26
CA ARG A 166 -10.83 -9.24 -2.24
C ARG A 166 -10.49 -9.82 -0.87
N ALA A 167 -10.01 -11.06 -0.83
CA ALA A 167 -9.59 -11.71 0.41
C ALA A 167 -8.39 -10.99 1.02
N LEU A 168 -7.39 -10.65 0.22
CA LEU A 168 -6.20 -9.92 0.66
C LEU A 168 -6.55 -8.55 1.23
N PHE A 169 -7.26 -7.72 0.46
CA PHE A 169 -7.58 -6.36 0.94
C PHE A 169 -8.59 -6.35 2.06
N GLY A 170 -9.52 -7.30 2.12
CA GLY A 170 -10.40 -7.49 3.27
C GLY A 170 -9.61 -7.78 4.55
N PHE A 171 -8.61 -8.66 4.45
CA PHE A 171 -7.68 -8.94 5.55
C PHE A 171 -6.84 -7.69 5.91
N LEU A 172 -6.22 -7.02 4.93
CA LEU A 172 -5.36 -5.86 5.17
C LEU A 172 -6.11 -4.70 5.82
N HIS A 173 -7.32 -4.40 5.35
CA HIS A 173 -8.16 -3.36 5.94
C HIS A 173 -8.46 -3.64 7.42
N GLY A 174 -8.88 -4.88 7.74
CA GLY A 174 -9.14 -5.28 9.13
C GLY A 174 -7.88 -5.23 9.98
N HIS A 175 -6.76 -5.72 9.45
CA HIS A 175 -5.49 -5.74 10.15
C HIS A 175 -5.01 -4.32 10.53
N VAL A 176 -4.95 -3.39 9.57
CA VAL A 176 -4.45 -2.03 9.86
C VAL A 176 -5.40 -1.24 10.76
N LEU A 177 -6.72 -1.44 10.64
CA LEU A 177 -7.68 -0.81 11.54
C LEU A 177 -7.51 -1.30 12.98
N ASN A 178 -7.32 -2.61 13.18
CA ASN A 178 -7.05 -3.16 14.51
C ASN A 178 -5.72 -2.65 15.06
N GLU A 179 -4.66 -2.67 14.25
CA GLU A 179 -3.34 -2.19 14.69
C GLU A 179 -3.36 -0.71 15.09
N LEU A 180 -4.06 0.14 14.34
CA LEU A 180 -4.20 1.56 14.67
C LEU A 180 -5.01 1.79 15.95
N GLN A 181 -6.01 0.95 16.25
CA GLN A 181 -6.74 1.01 17.52
C GLN A 181 -5.81 0.68 18.69
N GLU A 182 -4.98 -0.35 18.56
CA GLU A 182 -4.00 -0.70 19.60
C GLU A 182 -2.97 0.42 19.84
N LEU A 183 -2.63 1.20 18.80
CA LEU A 183 -1.65 2.28 18.89
C LEU A 183 -2.23 3.62 19.36
N VAL A 184 -3.52 3.90 19.10
CA VAL A 184 -4.12 5.24 19.25
C VAL A 184 -5.04 5.35 20.46
N ASP A 185 -5.76 4.28 20.82
CA ASP A 185 -6.79 4.39 21.85
C ASP A 185 -6.23 4.58 23.28
N ASN A 186 -4.97 4.17 23.53
CA ASN A 186 -4.34 4.40 24.82
C ASN A 186 -2.81 4.53 24.73
N PRO A 187 -2.27 5.65 24.20
CA PRO A 187 -0.82 5.85 24.13
C PRO A 187 -0.16 5.91 25.51
N ASP A 188 -0.94 6.15 26.56
CA ASP A 188 -0.49 6.21 27.95
C ASP A 188 -0.72 4.89 28.72
N GLU A 189 -1.43 3.91 28.16
CA GLU A 189 -1.56 2.57 28.74
C GLU A 189 -0.27 1.79 28.50
N THR A 190 0.47 1.63 29.57
CA THR A 190 1.61 0.72 29.58
C THR A 190 1.13 -0.73 29.51
N ASP A 191 1.98 -1.64 29.00
CA ASP A 191 1.72 -3.10 29.01
C ASP A 191 1.24 -3.62 30.37
N ASP A 192 1.67 -2.98 31.46
CA ASP A 192 1.28 -3.32 32.84
C ASP A 192 -0.18 -2.96 33.16
N LEU A 193 -0.74 -1.88 32.56
CA LEU A 193 -2.15 -1.49 32.73
C LEU A 193 -3.09 -2.43 31.97
N LEU A 194 -2.72 -2.85 30.77
CA LEU A 194 -3.42 -3.89 30.01
C LEU A 194 -3.41 -5.22 30.79
N ARG A 195 -2.26 -5.62 31.34
CA ARG A 195 -2.14 -6.81 32.22
C ARG A 195 -3.02 -6.68 33.46
N LEU A 196 -3.02 -5.53 34.13
CA LEU A 196 -3.87 -5.27 35.29
C LEU A 196 -5.35 -5.30 34.93
N GLY A 197 -5.76 -4.75 33.78
CA GLY A 197 -7.14 -4.81 33.28
C GLY A 197 -7.60 -6.24 33.06
N LEU A 198 -6.81 -7.06 32.38
CA LEU A 198 -7.12 -8.47 32.12
C LEU A 198 -7.13 -9.30 33.42
N HIS A 199 -6.28 -9.00 34.41
CA HIS A 199 -6.28 -9.66 35.72
C HIS A 199 -7.54 -9.39 36.55
N ARG A 200 -8.29 -8.32 36.26
CA ARG A 200 -9.58 -8.02 36.91
C ARG A 200 -10.73 -8.87 36.38
N LEU A 201 -10.56 -9.52 35.22
CA LEU A 201 -11.59 -10.40 34.66
C LEU A 201 -11.82 -11.62 35.59
N PRO A 202 -13.08 -12.02 35.86
CA PRO A 202 -13.39 -13.21 36.64
C PRO A 202 -12.78 -14.47 36.00
N VAL A 203 -11.94 -15.19 36.74
CA VAL A 203 -11.20 -16.38 36.21
C VAL A 203 -12.15 -17.44 35.68
N ARG A 204 -13.28 -17.64 36.37
CA ARG A 204 -14.26 -18.68 36.03
C ARG A 204 -15.00 -18.36 34.74
N GLU A 205 -15.17 -17.07 34.40
CA GLU A 205 -15.91 -16.63 33.22
C GLU A 205 -15.00 -16.45 32.03
N PHE A 206 -13.71 -15.98 32.25
CA PHE A 206 -12.76 -15.64 31.19
C PHE A 206 -11.39 -16.32 31.35
N PRO A 207 -11.33 -17.67 31.52
CA PRO A 207 -10.07 -18.36 31.81
C PRO A 207 -9.04 -18.22 30.67
N LEU A 208 -9.49 -18.25 29.40
CA LEU A 208 -8.59 -18.14 28.24
C LEU A 208 -8.06 -16.72 28.06
N LEU A 209 -8.90 -15.69 28.17
CA LEU A 209 -8.44 -14.30 28.08
C LEU A 209 -7.39 -14.00 29.15
N ARG A 210 -7.58 -14.50 30.37
CA ARG A 210 -6.59 -14.34 31.44
C ARG A 210 -5.27 -15.06 31.16
N SER A 211 -5.32 -16.26 30.58
CA SER A 211 -4.11 -17.00 30.23
C SER A 211 -3.34 -16.35 29.09
N LEU A 212 -4.03 -15.61 28.20
CA LEU A 212 -3.46 -14.92 27.05
C LEU A 212 -2.99 -13.48 27.39
N ALA A 213 -3.18 -13.00 28.62
CA ALA A 213 -2.80 -11.63 29.01
C ALA A 213 -1.39 -11.22 28.58
N PRO A 214 -0.32 -12.03 28.76
CA PRO A 214 1.02 -11.67 28.31
C PRO A 214 1.13 -11.54 26.78
N VAL A 215 0.38 -12.36 26.04
CA VAL A 215 0.37 -12.35 24.56
C VAL A 215 -0.36 -11.13 24.05
N LEU A 216 -1.50 -10.80 24.66
CA LEU A 216 -2.28 -9.61 24.32
C LEU A 216 -1.51 -8.32 24.59
N ALA A 217 -0.73 -8.29 25.70
CA ALA A 217 0.10 -7.14 26.02
C ALA A 217 1.35 -7.00 25.13
N ALA A 218 1.78 -8.05 24.44
CA ALA A 218 2.96 -8.06 23.58
C ALA A 218 2.57 -7.99 22.09
N TYR A 219 1.52 -7.22 21.73
CA TYR A 219 1.06 -7.10 20.36
C TYR A 219 2.19 -6.60 19.43
N ASN A 220 2.40 -7.32 18.32
CA ASN A 220 3.33 -6.97 17.26
C ASN A 220 2.64 -7.05 15.91
N GLY A 221 2.15 -5.91 15.40
CA GLY A 221 1.39 -5.84 14.17
C GLY A 221 2.14 -6.35 12.94
N ALA A 222 3.47 -6.21 12.88
CA ALA A 222 4.24 -6.75 11.77
C ALA A 222 4.27 -8.29 11.79
N ALA A 223 4.45 -8.91 12.96
CA ALA A 223 4.45 -10.36 13.10
C ALA A 223 3.06 -10.94 12.86
N GLU A 224 2.00 -10.26 13.33
CA GLU A 224 0.61 -10.67 13.10
C GLU A 224 0.23 -10.55 11.61
N LEU A 225 0.72 -9.53 10.91
CA LEU A 225 0.54 -9.42 9.45
C LEU A 225 1.13 -10.63 8.73
N GLU A 226 2.39 -10.98 8.99
CA GLU A 226 3.05 -12.10 8.33
C GLU A 226 2.34 -13.43 8.62
N ARG A 227 1.96 -13.67 9.87
CA ARG A 227 1.22 -14.87 10.27
C ARG A 227 -0.15 -14.96 9.58
N GLY A 228 -0.88 -13.85 9.52
CA GLY A 228 -2.16 -13.78 8.82
C GLY A 228 -2.01 -14.02 7.32
N LEU A 229 -0.96 -13.47 6.70
CA LEU A 229 -0.63 -13.73 5.29
C LEU A 229 -0.28 -15.20 5.04
N ASP A 230 0.46 -15.85 5.94
CA ASP A 230 0.77 -17.28 5.81
C ASP A 230 -0.51 -18.13 5.79
N ILE A 231 -1.45 -17.85 6.69
CA ILE A 231 -2.74 -18.55 6.75
C ILE A 231 -3.56 -18.27 5.49
N LEU A 232 -3.64 -17.01 5.07
CA LEU A 232 -4.43 -16.60 3.90
C LEU A 232 -3.88 -17.24 2.63
N LEU A 233 -2.58 -17.12 2.37
CA LEU A 233 -1.96 -17.65 1.15
C LEU A 233 -1.99 -19.18 1.11
N ALA A 234 -1.73 -19.87 2.23
CA ALA A 234 -1.85 -21.32 2.31
C ALA A 234 -3.29 -21.79 2.01
N GLY A 235 -4.29 -21.07 2.55
CA GLY A 235 -5.71 -21.35 2.27
C GLY A 235 -6.07 -21.14 0.80
N LEU A 236 -5.59 -20.08 0.19
CA LEU A 236 -5.81 -19.79 -1.23
C LEU A 236 -5.17 -20.86 -2.12
N MET A 237 -3.93 -21.25 -1.86
CA MET A 237 -3.24 -22.30 -2.61
C MET A 237 -3.92 -23.68 -2.48
N THR A 238 -4.63 -23.92 -1.39
CA THR A 238 -5.34 -25.19 -1.17
C THR A 238 -6.70 -25.23 -1.86
N THR A 239 -7.36 -24.06 -1.95
CA THR A 239 -8.74 -23.95 -2.44
C THR A 239 -8.83 -23.63 -3.92
N LEU A 240 -7.83 -22.90 -4.44
CA LEU A 240 -7.78 -22.47 -5.83
C LEU A 240 -6.76 -23.34 -6.55
N THR A 241 -7.24 -24.24 -7.35
CA THR A 241 -6.40 -25.07 -8.21
C THR A 241 -5.80 -24.17 -9.29
N LEU A 242 -4.47 -23.98 -9.26
CA LEU A 242 -3.77 -23.52 -10.48
C LEU A 242 -4.10 -24.54 -11.57
N PRO A 243 -4.64 -24.15 -12.73
CA PRO A 243 -4.83 -25.07 -13.82
C PRO A 243 -3.48 -25.71 -14.11
N ASP A 244 -3.46 -27.06 -14.12
CA ASP A 244 -2.28 -27.82 -14.44
C ASP A 244 -1.68 -27.20 -15.70
N ARG A 245 -0.44 -26.76 -15.63
CA ARG A 245 0.24 -26.15 -16.78
C ARG A 245 0.17 -27.16 -17.88
N ALA A 246 -0.74 -26.98 -18.85
CA ALA A 246 -0.92 -27.90 -19.96
C ALA A 246 0.48 -28.24 -20.51
N PRO A 247 0.87 -29.51 -20.63
CA PRO A 247 2.17 -29.87 -21.15
C PRO A 247 2.35 -29.13 -22.47
N GLY A 248 3.44 -28.35 -22.56
CA GLY A 248 3.75 -27.59 -23.77
C GLY A 248 3.61 -28.48 -25.00
N PRO A 249 3.26 -27.94 -26.17
CA PRO A 249 3.02 -28.69 -27.37
C PRO A 249 4.18 -29.69 -27.56
N ALA A 250 3.84 -30.96 -27.65
CA ALA A 250 4.84 -32.02 -27.84
C ALA A 250 5.76 -31.65 -29.02
N PRO A 251 7.07 -31.85 -28.90
CA PRO A 251 7.97 -31.59 -30.00
C PRO A 251 7.47 -32.34 -31.26
N PRO A 252 7.52 -31.71 -32.45
CA PRO A 252 7.02 -32.34 -33.66
C PRO A 252 7.68 -33.71 -33.83
N ALA A 253 6.85 -34.72 -34.05
CA ALA A 253 7.33 -36.07 -34.28
C ALA A 253 8.38 -36.07 -35.42
N PRO A 254 9.48 -36.81 -35.30
CA PRO A 254 10.47 -36.87 -36.38
C PRO A 254 9.78 -37.26 -37.67
N ALA A 255 10.02 -36.48 -38.73
CA ALA A 255 9.44 -36.71 -40.05
C ALA A 255 9.74 -38.15 -40.49
N ARG A 256 8.70 -38.91 -40.75
CA ARG A 256 8.88 -40.25 -41.37
C ARG A 256 9.59 -40.02 -42.71
N PRO A 257 10.63 -40.84 -43.03
CA PRO A 257 11.26 -40.75 -44.34
C PRO A 257 10.20 -41.01 -45.39
N SER A 258 10.10 -40.12 -46.38
CA SER A 258 9.14 -40.19 -47.46
C SER A 258 9.36 -41.48 -48.27
N GLU A 259 8.32 -42.28 -48.48
CA GLU A 259 8.30 -43.53 -49.27
C GLU A 259 8.77 -43.36 -50.74
N GLN A 260 9.13 -42.17 -51.17
CA GLN A 260 9.65 -41.90 -52.49
C GLN A 260 11.10 -42.37 -52.74
N SER A 261 11.87 -42.71 -51.70
CA SER A 261 13.23 -43.28 -51.87
C SER A 261 13.25 -44.78 -52.08
N ALA A 262 12.14 -45.49 -51.85
CA ALA A 262 12.09 -46.97 -52.05
C ALA A 262 11.77 -47.38 -53.50
N HIS A 263 11.28 -46.43 -54.34
CA HIS A 263 10.88 -46.79 -55.74
C HIS A 263 12.03 -46.63 -56.74
N ALA A 264 13.10 -45.95 -56.39
CA ALA A 264 14.25 -45.72 -57.26
C ALA A 264 15.29 -46.89 -57.18
N ALA A 265 15.21 -47.78 -56.17
CA ALA A 265 16.14 -48.86 -56.01
C ALA A 265 15.67 -50.22 -56.69
N ALA A 266 14.45 -50.24 -57.20
CA ALA A 266 13.87 -51.48 -57.79
C ALA A 266 13.94 -51.56 -59.33
N GLN A 267 14.49 -50.55 -60.04
CA GLN A 267 14.51 -50.54 -61.52
C GLN A 267 15.91 -50.69 -62.13
N GLY A 268 16.91 -51.25 -61.41
CA GLY A 268 18.31 -51.34 -61.85
C GLY A 268 18.88 -52.77 -61.88
N ALA A 269 18.06 -53.81 -61.97
CA ALA A 269 18.61 -55.15 -62.14
C ALA A 269 17.92 -55.85 -63.32
N SER A 270 18.52 -55.73 -64.51
CA SER A 270 18.23 -56.61 -65.66
C SER A 270 19.44 -57.49 -65.96
N PRO A 271 19.24 -58.79 -66.25
CA PRO A 271 20.34 -59.82 -66.30
C PRO A 271 21.03 -59.83 -67.65
N ARG A 272 22.35 -60.10 -67.67
CA ARG A 272 23.06 -60.91 -68.61
C ARG A 272 24.15 -61.70 -67.92
#